data_4cdc8c09b312cac502198c6fe48abb6c
#
_entry.id   4cdc8c09b312cac502198c6fe48abb6c
#
_cell.length_a   1.000
_cell.length_b   1.000
_cell.length_c   1.000
_cell.angle_alpha   90.00
_cell.angle_beta   90.00
_cell.angle_gamma   90.00
#
_symmetry.space_group_name_H-M   'P 1'
#
loop_
_entity.id
_entity.type
_entity.pdbx_description
1 polymer ?
#
loop_
_entity_poly.entity_id
_entity_poly.type
_entity_poly.pdbx_seq_one_letter_code
_entity_poly.pdbx_strand_id
1 'polypeptide(L)'
;WQAHFVTNMFIRPTAEELANFGEPDFVIMNASKAKVDNYKELGLNSETAVVFNLTEKIQVILNTWYGGEMKKGMFSYMNYLLPLNGMASMHCSANTDMNGQNTAIFFGLSGTTTLSTDPKRLLIGDDEHGWDDEGVFNFEGGCYAKVINLSKEAEPDIYAAIKRDALLENVTVDANGKIDFNDKSVTENTRVSYPIYHIKNIV
;
A
#
# COMPACT_ATOMS: atom_id res chain seq x y z
N TRP A 1 14.58 4.97 -2.76
CA TRP A 1 13.46 4.02 -2.85
C TRP A 1 12.23 4.50 -2.07
N GLN A 2 12.40 5.09 -0.88
CA GLN A 2 11.30 5.58 -0.03
C GLN A 2 10.43 6.60 -0.77
N ALA A 3 11.04 7.62 -1.38
CA ALA A 3 10.30 8.60 -2.16
C ALA A 3 9.51 7.96 -3.32
N HIS A 4 10.10 6.99 -4.01
CA HIS A 4 9.42 6.28 -5.09
C HIS A 4 8.24 5.45 -4.56
N PHE A 5 8.45 4.70 -3.47
CA PHE A 5 7.37 3.92 -2.84
C PHE A 5 6.21 4.82 -2.41
N VAL A 6 6.49 5.91 -1.70
CA VAL A 6 5.49 6.87 -1.23
C VAL A 6 4.73 7.50 -2.41
N THR A 7 5.46 7.85 -3.48
CA THR A 7 4.86 8.39 -4.70
C THR A 7 3.90 7.40 -5.37
N ASN A 8 4.17 6.10 -5.27
CA ASN A 8 3.27 5.07 -5.81
C ASN A 8 2.08 4.78 -4.90
N MET A 9 2.27 4.78 -3.58
CA MET A 9 1.30 4.22 -2.64
C MET A 9 0.39 5.24 -1.97
N PHE A 10 0.84 6.49 -1.79
CA PHE A 10 0.04 7.51 -1.14
C PHE A 10 -0.64 8.40 -2.18
N ILE A 11 -1.78 9.00 -1.82
CA ILE A 11 -2.47 9.97 -2.67
C ILE A 11 -1.53 11.13 -2.94
N ARG A 12 -1.31 11.41 -4.23
CA ARG A 12 -0.43 12.51 -4.64
C ARG A 12 -1.19 13.83 -4.58
N PRO A 13 -0.64 14.83 -3.89
CA PRO A 13 -1.21 16.17 -3.95
C PRO A 13 -1.00 16.77 -5.35
N THR A 14 -1.93 17.62 -5.75
CA THR A 14 -1.72 18.55 -6.87
C THR A 14 -0.65 19.57 -6.51
N ALA A 15 -0.15 20.32 -7.50
CA ALA A 15 0.83 21.37 -7.24
C ALA A 15 0.27 22.47 -6.32
N GLU A 16 -1.03 22.77 -6.41
CA GLU A 16 -1.72 23.73 -5.57
C GLU A 16 -1.87 23.24 -4.13
N GLU A 17 -2.32 21.99 -3.92
CA GLU A 17 -2.41 21.36 -2.60
C GLU A 17 -1.03 21.27 -1.94
N LEU A 18 0.02 20.92 -2.72
CA LEU A 18 1.38 20.86 -2.19
C LEU A 18 1.90 22.23 -1.76
N ALA A 19 1.61 23.29 -2.53
CA ALA A 19 1.99 24.66 -2.17
C ALA A 19 1.28 25.16 -0.90
N ASN A 20 0.08 24.64 -0.62
CA ASN A 20 -0.75 25.00 0.53
C ASN A 20 -0.76 23.91 1.62
N PHE A 21 0.16 22.95 1.58
CA PHE A 21 0.15 21.75 2.45
C PHE A 21 0.20 22.10 3.95
N GLY A 22 0.93 23.16 4.30
CA GLY A 22 1.05 23.59 5.70
C GLY A 22 1.86 22.62 6.56
N GLU A 23 1.52 22.58 7.85
CA GLU A 23 2.12 21.64 8.79
C GLU A 23 1.53 20.23 8.60
N PRO A 24 2.35 19.17 8.67
CA PRO A 24 1.86 17.81 8.49
C PRO A 24 0.99 17.35 9.66
N ASP A 25 -0.12 16.68 9.36
CA ASP A 25 -0.96 16.05 10.38
C ASP A 25 -0.35 14.79 10.99
N PHE A 26 0.57 14.15 10.27
CA PHE A 26 1.28 12.96 10.71
C PHE A 26 2.63 12.85 10.01
N VAL A 27 3.66 12.43 10.75
CA VAL A 27 5.03 12.31 10.23
C VAL A 27 5.51 10.87 10.29
N ILE A 28 6.03 10.35 9.18
CA ILE A 28 6.69 9.04 9.13
C ILE A 28 8.20 9.27 8.98
N MET A 29 8.98 8.80 9.96
CA MET A 29 10.43 8.80 9.92
C MET A 29 10.93 7.38 9.65
N ASN A 30 11.50 7.14 8.48
CA ASN A 30 12.04 5.83 8.11
C ASN A 30 13.55 5.89 7.96
N ALA A 31 14.26 5.23 8.87
CA ALA A 31 15.70 5.08 8.89
C ALA A 31 16.11 3.61 8.70
N SER A 32 16.01 3.13 7.46
CA SER A 32 16.19 1.71 7.08
C SER A 32 17.53 1.09 7.51
N LYS A 33 18.57 1.91 7.68
CA LYS A 33 19.92 1.44 8.08
C LYS A 33 20.18 1.59 9.58
N ALA A 34 19.37 2.33 10.31
CA ALA A 34 19.56 2.55 11.73
C ALA A 34 19.08 1.35 12.52
N LYS A 35 19.95 0.78 13.32
CA LYS A 35 19.65 -0.35 14.21
C LYS A 35 19.40 0.13 15.63
N VAL A 36 18.63 -0.65 16.37
CA VAL A 36 18.41 -0.46 17.81
C VAL A 36 19.35 -1.41 18.56
N ASP A 37 20.59 -1.01 18.80
CA ASP A 37 21.61 -1.88 19.40
C ASP A 37 21.26 -2.35 20.82
N ASN A 38 20.60 -1.48 21.59
CA ASN A 38 20.13 -1.78 22.95
C ASN A 38 18.66 -2.25 23.03
N TYR A 39 18.20 -2.94 21.98
CA TYR A 39 16.79 -3.36 21.86
C TYR A 39 16.30 -4.18 23.05
N LYS A 40 17.12 -5.01 23.66
CA LYS A 40 16.74 -5.83 24.84
C LYS A 40 16.46 -4.97 26.07
N GLU A 41 17.26 -3.91 26.29
CA GLU A 41 17.06 -2.98 27.40
C GLU A 41 15.76 -2.20 27.23
N LEU A 42 15.35 -1.94 25.98
CA LEU A 42 14.11 -1.28 25.62
C LEU A 42 12.90 -2.23 25.58
N GLY A 43 13.10 -3.51 25.86
CA GLY A 43 12.03 -4.51 25.81
C GLY A 43 11.56 -4.87 24.39
N LEU A 44 12.36 -4.60 23.38
CA LEU A 44 12.08 -4.95 21.98
C LEU A 44 12.55 -6.38 21.66
N ASN A 45 11.95 -6.99 20.64
CA ASN A 45 12.24 -8.37 20.26
C ASN A 45 13.47 -8.47 19.31
N SER A 46 13.86 -7.37 18.66
CA SER A 46 14.95 -7.34 17.68
C SER A 46 15.54 -5.94 17.53
N GLU A 47 16.63 -5.82 16.76
CA GLU A 47 17.24 -4.55 16.35
C GLU A 47 16.33 -3.72 15.41
N THR A 48 15.22 -4.30 14.95
CA THR A 48 14.21 -3.61 14.12
C THR A 48 13.09 -3.10 15.00
N ALA A 49 12.67 -1.87 14.79
CA ALA A 49 11.59 -1.25 15.53
C ALA A 49 10.64 -0.47 14.61
N VAL A 50 9.35 -0.63 14.85
CA VAL A 50 8.28 0.20 14.29
C VAL A 50 7.45 0.72 15.45
N VAL A 51 7.53 2.02 15.69
CA VAL A 51 6.99 2.65 16.89
C VAL A 51 6.08 3.81 16.51
N PHE A 52 4.95 3.92 17.19
CA PHE A 52 4.02 5.05 17.05
C PHE A 52 3.98 5.89 18.32
N ASN A 53 3.97 7.20 18.14
CA ASN A 53 3.51 8.14 19.15
C ASN A 53 2.28 8.87 18.60
N LEU A 54 1.10 8.43 19.03
CA LEU A 54 -0.16 8.97 18.52
C LEU A 54 -0.43 10.40 19.03
N THR A 55 0.14 10.77 20.20
CA THR A 55 0.02 12.13 20.74
C THR A 55 0.81 13.12 19.89
N GLU A 56 2.06 12.77 19.54
CA GLU A 56 2.93 13.59 18.69
C GLU A 56 2.69 13.33 17.21
N LYS A 57 1.80 12.39 16.87
CA LYS A 57 1.45 12.03 15.48
C LYS A 57 2.68 11.65 14.65
N ILE A 58 3.50 10.76 15.20
CA ILE A 58 4.75 10.31 14.57
C ILE A 58 4.81 8.79 14.54
N GLN A 59 5.27 8.24 13.41
CA GLN A 59 5.76 6.87 13.28
C GLN A 59 7.25 6.87 13.04
N VAL A 60 7.99 6.04 13.77
CA VAL A 60 9.42 5.80 13.56
C VAL A 60 9.64 4.37 13.11
N ILE A 61 10.34 4.18 11.99
CA ILE A 61 10.66 2.88 11.39
C ILE A 61 12.18 2.76 11.35
N LEU A 62 12.73 1.73 11.98
CA LEU A 62 14.17 1.49 12.09
C LEU A 62 14.52 0.10 11.57
N ASN A 63 15.65 -0.03 10.90
CA ASN A 63 16.29 -1.28 10.46
C ASN A 63 15.43 -2.19 9.59
N THR A 64 14.58 -1.63 8.74
CA THR A 64 13.86 -2.38 7.72
C THR A 64 13.80 -1.62 6.40
N TRP A 65 13.89 -2.36 5.30
CA TRP A 65 13.75 -1.87 3.94
C TRP A 65 12.37 -2.17 3.36
N TYR A 66 11.49 -2.77 4.17
CA TYR A 66 10.15 -3.12 3.75
C TYR A 66 9.25 -1.89 3.65
N GLY A 67 8.86 -1.53 2.43
CA GLY A 67 8.00 -0.36 2.17
C GLY A 67 6.64 -0.45 2.84
N GLY A 68 6.14 -1.67 3.01
CA GLY A 68 4.88 -1.95 3.67
C GLY A 68 4.75 -1.40 5.09
N GLU A 69 5.86 -1.16 5.81
CA GLU A 69 5.79 -0.56 7.15
C GLU A 69 5.26 0.88 7.13
N MET A 70 5.63 1.66 6.11
CA MET A 70 5.07 3.01 5.92
C MET A 70 3.59 2.95 5.57
N LYS A 71 3.22 2.07 4.62
CA LYS A 71 1.83 1.88 4.17
C LYS A 71 0.93 1.38 5.29
N LYS A 72 1.30 0.24 5.89
CA LYS A 72 0.50 -0.39 6.96
C LYS A 72 0.51 0.41 8.26
N GLY A 73 1.55 1.20 8.48
CA GLY A 73 1.57 2.18 9.56
C GLY A 73 0.47 3.22 9.41
N MET A 74 0.33 3.83 8.24
CA MET A 74 -0.76 4.76 7.96
C MET A 74 -2.13 4.09 8.03
N PHE A 75 -2.26 2.85 7.52
CA PHE A 75 -3.48 2.08 7.69
C PHE A 75 -3.85 1.90 9.17
N SER A 76 -2.89 1.54 10.01
CA SER A 76 -3.11 1.41 11.46
C SER A 76 -3.56 2.73 12.09
N TYR A 77 -2.95 3.85 11.68
CA TYR A 77 -3.35 5.17 12.13
C TYR A 77 -4.78 5.53 11.65
N MET A 78 -5.13 5.22 10.41
CA MET A 78 -6.47 5.46 9.87
C MET A 78 -7.52 4.58 10.57
N ASN A 79 -7.20 3.33 10.93
CA ASN A 79 -8.08 2.48 11.75
C ASN A 79 -8.35 3.04 13.15
N TYR A 80 -7.44 3.86 13.68
CA TYR A 80 -7.65 4.59 14.93
C TYR A 80 -8.45 5.89 14.69
N LEU A 81 -8.08 6.65 13.66
CA LEU A 81 -8.61 8.00 13.43
C LEU A 81 -10.03 8.00 12.84
N LEU A 82 -10.31 7.18 11.82
CA LEU A 82 -11.59 7.20 11.11
C LEU A 82 -12.79 6.89 12.04
N PRO A 83 -12.73 5.85 12.90
CA PRO A 83 -13.84 5.58 13.83
C PRO A 83 -14.11 6.72 14.82
N LEU A 84 -13.09 7.46 15.24
CA LEU A 84 -13.25 8.63 16.10
C LEU A 84 -14.02 9.78 15.41
N ASN A 85 -14.01 9.78 14.07
CA ASN A 85 -14.73 10.73 13.23
C ASN A 85 -16.03 10.15 12.64
N GLY A 86 -16.52 9.01 13.16
CA GLY A 86 -17.79 8.40 12.74
C GLY A 86 -17.72 7.65 11.41
N MET A 87 -16.52 7.39 10.88
CA MET A 87 -16.29 6.68 9.63
C MET A 87 -15.80 5.25 9.91
N ALA A 88 -16.23 4.27 9.11
CA ALA A 88 -15.65 2.94 9.18
C ALA A 88 -14.28 2.89 8.48
N SER A 89 -13.33 2.13 9.04
CA SER A 89 -12.07 1.79 8.39
C SER A 89 -12.03 0.29 8.13
N MET A 90 -11.65 -0.11 6.91
CA MET A 90 -11.81 -1.49 6.45
C MET A 90 -10.57 -1.97 5.70
N HIS A 91 -10.10 -3.17 6.06
CA HIS A 91 -9.14 -3.93 5.28
C HIS A 91 -9.91 -4.82 4.30
N CYS A 92 -10.15 -4.33 3.12
CA CYS A 92 -10.98 -4.97 2.10
C CYS A 92 -10.59 -4.45 0.72
N SER A 93 -10.96 -5.15 -0.32
CA SER A 93 -11.05 -4.57 -1.66
C SER A 93 -12.49 -4.12 -1.94
N ALA A 94 -12.64 -3.17 -2.85
CA ALA A 94 -13.95 -2.64 -3.22
C ALA A 94 -14.03 -2.31 -4.71
N ASN A 95 -15.19 -2.55 -5.30
CA ASN A 95 -15.53 -2.12 -6.65
C ASN A 95 -16.96 -1.61 -6.72
N THR A 96 -17.29 -0.94 -7.82
CA THR A 96 -18.65 -0.46 -8.06
C THR A 96 -19.11 -0.80 -9.48
N ASP A 97 -20.40 -0.71 -9.77
CA ASP A 97 -20.87 -0.84 -11.15
C ASP A 97 -20.38 0.32 -12.03
N MET A 98 -20.61 0.23 -13.34
CA MET A 98 -20.15 1.24 -14.31
C MET A 98 -20.81 2.62 -14.13
N ASN A 99 -21.82 2.72 -13.26
CA ASN A 99 -22.50 3.98 -12.93
C ASN A 99 -22.05 4.56 -11.55
N GLY A 100 -21.20 3.84 -10.82
CA GLY A 100 -20.73 4.25 -9.49
C GLY A 100 -21.77 4.12 -8.38
N GLN A 101 -22.83 3.31 -8.55
CA GLN A 101 -23.95 3.27 -7.61
C GLN A 101 -24.05 2.00 -6.76
N ASN A 102 -23.57 0.86 -7.26
CA ASN A 102 -23.68 -0.43 -6.58
C ASN A 102 -22.30 -0.92 -6.13
N THR A 103 -21.84 -0.45 -4.99
CA THR A 103 -20.55 -0.81 -4.41
C THR A 103 -20.61 -2.19 -3.78
N ALA A 104 -19.62 -3.02 -4.09
CA ALA A 104 -19.36 -4.29 -3.44
C ALA A 104 -18.03 -4.23 -2.67
N ILE A 105 -18.04 -4.79 -1.46
CA ILE A 105 -16.88 -4.84 -0.55
C ILE A 105 -16.50 -6.31 -0.36
N PHE A 106 -15.21 -6.61 -0.48
CA PHE A 106 -14.69 -7.98 -0.41
C PHE A 106 -13.73 -8.11 0.76
N PHE A 107 -14.12 -8.90 1.77
CA PHE A 107 -13.28 -9.26 2.90
C PHE A 107 -12.72 -10.67 2.71
N GLY A 108 -11.42 -10.86 2.97
CA GLY A 108 -10.78 -12.17 2.90
C GLY A 108 -9.31 -12.14 3.23
N LEU A 109 -8.73 -13.32 3.50
CA LEU A 109 -7.31 -13.49 3.83
C LEU A 109 -6.40 -13.40 2.59
N SER A 110 -6.92 -13.71 1.41
CA SER A 110 -6.22 -13.62 0.13
C SER A 110 -7.22 -13.65 -1.03
N GLY A 111 -6.80 -13.18 -2.22
CA GLY A 111 -7.60 -13.22 -3.45
C GLY A 111 -8.67 -12.16 -3.56
N THR A 112 -8.80 -11.25 -2.60
CA THR A 112 -9.76 -10.15 -2.65
C THR A 112 -9.45 -9.17 -3.79
N THR A 113 -8.17 -8.91 -4.05
CA THR A 113 -7.72 -8.11 -5.20
C THR A 113 -8.22 -8.72 -6.51
N THR A 114 -8.04 -10.03 -6.72
CA THR A 114 -8.51 -10.72 -7.94
C THR A 114 -10.03 -10.66 -8.07
N LEU A 115 -10.78 -10.80 -6.98
CA LEU A 115 -12.25 -10.74 -7.00
C LEU A 115 -12.78 -9.33 -7.31
N SER A 116 -12.08 -8.29 -6.89
CA SER A 116 -12.50 -6.91 -7.11
C SER A 116 -12.16 -6.38 -8.51
N THR A 117 -11.22 -7.00 -9.23
CA THR A 117 -10.83 -6.64 -10.60
C THR A 117 -11.71 -7.32 -11.65
N ASP A 118 -13.02 -7.04 -11.63
CA ASP A 118 -13.96 -7.48 -12.66
C ASP A 118 -13.94 -6.47 -13.83
N PRO A 119 -13.71 -6.91 -15.09
CA PRO A 119 -13.69 -6.00 -16.25
C PRO A 119 -15.03 -5.29 -16.53
N LYS A 120 -16.11 -5.73 -15.90
CA LYS A 120 -17.46 -5.13 -16.00
C LYS A 120 -17.78 -4.19 -14.84
N ARG A 121 -16.80 -3.95 -13.96
CA ARG A 121 -16.94 -3.07 -12.79
C ARG A 121 -15.76 -2.12 -12.70
N LEU A 122 -15.94 -1.03 -11.99
CA LEU A 122 -14.88 -0.07 -11.72
C LEU A 122 -14.25 -0.38 -10.36
N LEU A 123 -12.93 -0.54 -10.32
CA LEU A 123 -12.20 -0.72 -9.08
C LEU A 123 -12.20 0.59 -8.27
N ILE A 124 -12.54 0.53 -6.98
CA ILE A 124 -12.35 1.62 -6.02
C ILE A 124 -10.95 1.49 -5.41
N GLY A 125 -10.58 0.27 -4.99
CA GLY A 125 -9.26 -0.05 -4.47
C GLY A 125 -9.14 -1.52 -4.10
N ASP A 126 -7.90 -1.97 -3.85
CA ASP A 126 -7.61 -3.38 -3.65
C ASP A 126 -7.36 -3.79 -2.20
N ASP A 127 -7.15 -2.84 -1.26
CA ASP A 127 -6.69 -3.19 0.08
C ASP A 127 -7.29 -2.37 1.25
N GLU A 128 -7.32 -1.03 1.18
CA GLU A 128 -7.63 -0.17 2.33
C GLU A 128 -8.69 0.89 2.01
N HIS A 129 -9.81 0.83 2.73
CA HIS A 129 -10.96 1.69 2.47
C HIS A 129 -11.54 2.30 3.73
N GLY A 130 -12.13 3.49 3.57
CA GLY A 130 -13.05 4.08 4.51
C GLY A 130 -14.49 3.98 3.98
N TRP A 131 -15.45 4.13 4.90
CA TRP A 131 -16.86 4.25 4.57
C TRP A 131 -17.52 5.27 5.48
N ASP A 132 -18.11 6.28 4.88
CA ASP A 132 -18.87 7.34 5.53
C ASP A 132 -20.28 7.45 4.94
N ASP A 133 -20.98 8.53 5.25
CA ASP A 133 -22.37 8.77 4.77
C ASP A 133 -22.45 9.01 3.26
N GLU A 134 -21.34 9.39 2.60
CA GLU A 134 -21.28 9.59 1.15
C GLU A 134 -20.93 8.30 0.39
N GLY A 135 -20.35 7.32 1.07
CA GLY A 135 -20.05 6.01 0.48
C GLY A 135 -18.68 5.44 0.86
N VAL A 136 -18.25 4.44 0.09
CA VAL A 136 -16.96 3.78 0.26
C VAL A 136 -15.90 4.52 -0.54
N PHE A 137 -14.81 4.87 0.10
CA PHE A 137 -13.67 5.54 -0.53
C PHE A 137 -12.35 4.80 -0.27
N ASN A 138 -11.46 4.87 -1.24
CA ASN A 138 -10.09 4.40 -1.11
C ASN A 138 -9.22 5.54 -0.59
N PHE A 139 -8.36 5.28 0.39
CA PHE A 139 -7.38 6.26 0.88
C PHE A 139 -5.93 5.94 0.48
N GLU A 140 -5.75 5.06 -0.51
CA GLU A 140 -4.46 4.77 -1.13
C GLU A 140 -4.32 5.41 -2.51
N GLY A 141 -3.10 5.81 -2.84
CA GLY A 141 -2.76 6.35 -4.17
C GLY A 141 -2.29 5.29 -5.17
N GLY A 142 -2.19 4.03 -4.75
CA GLY A 142 -1.69 2.93 -5.56
C GLY A 142 -2.00 1.56 -5.01
N CYS A 143 -1.43 0.54 -5.64
CA CYS A 143 -1.57 -0.85 -5.25
C CYS A 143 -0.23 -1.46 -4.85
N TYR A 144 -0.24 -2.34 -3.85
CA TYR A 144 0.93 -3.04 -3.33
C TYR A 144 0.70 -4.55 -3.38
N ALA A 145 0.93 -5.12 -4.55
CA ALA A 145 0.61 -6.52 -4.83
C ALA A 145 1.77 -7.47 -4.50
N LYS A 146 1.44 -8.68 -4.07
CA LYS A 146 2.37 -9.81 -3.99
C LYS A 146 2.58 -10.36 -5.40
N VAL A 147 3.84 -10.61 -5.79
CA VAL A 147 4.16 -11.04 -7.15
C VAL A 147 4.89 -12.38 -7.24
N ILE A 148 5.01 -13.13 -6.13
CA ILE A 148 5.54 -14.48 -6.21
C ILE A 148 4.60 -15.37 -7.03
N ASN A 149 5.16 -16.09 -8.01
CA ASN A 149 4.45 -16.91 -8.97
C ASN A 149 3.43 -16.13 -9.85
N LEU A 150 3.60 -14.82 -9.98
CA LEU A 150 2.74 -14.00 -10.82
C LEU A 150 2.78 -14.48 -12.27
N SER A 151 1.62 -14.74 -12.84
CA SER A 151 1.47 -15.06 -14.26
C SER A 151 0.45 -14.14 -14.94
N LYS A 152 0.68 -13.88 -16.21
CA LYS A 152 -0.22 -13.05 -17.03
C LYS A 152 -1.62 -13.65 -17.16
N GLU A 153 -1.70 -14.99 -17.11
CA GLU A 153 -2.94 -15.74 -17.25
C GLU A 153 -3.79 -15.69 -15.98
N ALA A 154 -3.14 -15.76 -14.81
CA ALA A 154 -3.82 -15.79 -13.53
C ALA A 154 -4.23 -14.38 -13.07
N GLU A 155 -3.34 -13.39 -13.26
CA GLU A 155 -3.52 -12.03 -12.74
C GLU A 155 -3.12 -10.99 -13.80
N PRO A 156 -3.89 -10.90 -14.92
CA PRO A 156 -3.54 -10.07 -16.07
C PRO A 156 -3.42 -8.58 -15.74
N ASP A 157 -4.23 -8.06 -14.82
CA ASP A 157 -4.24 -6.64 -14.46
C ASP A 157 -3.01 -6.26 -13.65
N ILE A 158 -2.62 -7.06 -12.66
CA ILE A 158 -1.38 -6.86 -11.90
C ILE A 158 -0.18 -6.97 -12.84
N TYR A 159 -0.16 -8.01 -13.70
CA TYR A 159 0.93 -8.18 -14.66
C TYR A 159 1.05 -6.98 -15.62
N ALA A 160 -0.06 -6.45 -16.11
CA ALA A 160 -0.08 -5.29 -17.00
C ALA A 160 0.25 -3.96 -16.30
N ALA A 161 0.05 -3.89 -14.97
CA ALA A 161 0.40 -2.72 -14.17
C ALA A 161 1.92 -2.61 -13.89
N ILE A 162 2.67 -3.71 -14.07
CA ILE A 162 4.14 -3.73 -13.93
C ILE A 162 4.76 -3.13 -15.18
N LYS A 163 4.92 -1.83 -15.19
CA LYS A 163 5.52 -1.05 -16.26
C LYS A 163 6.38 0.06 -15.66
N ARG A 164 6.86 1.00 -16.48
CA ARG A 164 7.64 2.13 -16.00
C ARG A 164 6.96 2.79 -14.78
N ASP A 165 7.77 3.17 -13.79
CA ASP A 165 7.40 3.76 -12.51
C ASP A 165 6.82 2.76 -11.47
N ALA A 166 6.64 1.47 -11.82
CA ALA A 166 6.42 0.43 -10.82
C ALA A 166 7.72 0.14 -10.06
N LEU A 167 7.62 -0.04 -8.74
CA LEU A 167 8.76 -0.38 -7.88
C LEU A 167 8.66 -1.85 -7.47
N LEU A 168 9.64 -2.64 -7.89
CA LEU A 168 9.79 -4.04 -7.49
C LEU A 168 10.56 -4.14 -6.17
N GLU A 169 10.09 -4.98 -5.27
CA GLU A 169 10.68 -5.23 -3.95
C GLU A 169 10.96 -6.71 -3.78
N ASN A 170 12.20 -7.06 -3.45
CA ASN A 170 12.70 -8.43 -3.33
C ASN A 170 12.59 -9.28 -4.61
N VAL A 171 12.42 -8.67 -5.75
CA VAL A 171 12.31 -9.34 -7.05
C VAL A 171 13.66 -9.32 -7.74
N THR A 172 14.08 -10.47 -8.26
CA THR A 172 15.34 -10.58 -9.01
C THR A 172 15.15 -10.21 -10.49
N VAL A 173 16.16 -9.54 -11.01
CA VAL A 173 16.22 -9.14 -12.42
C VAL A 173 17.56 -9.61 -13.00
N ASP A 174 17.54 -10.32 -14.09
CA ASP A 174 18.75 -10.81 -14.74
C ASP A 174 19.53 -9.68 -15.45
N ALA A 175 20.74 -10.02 -15.95
CA ALA A 175 21.59 -9.07 -16.66
C ALA A 175 20.96 -8.49 -17.96
N ASN A 176 19.92 -9.12 -18.48
CA ASN A 176 19.18 -8.67 -19.67
C ASN A 176 17.92 -7.87 -19.32
N GLY A 177 17.69 -7.62 -18.02
CA GLY A 177 16.50 -6.92 -17.54
C GLY A 177 15.24 -7.80 -17.45
N LYS A 178 15.38 -9.13 -17.54
CA LYS A 178 14.24 -10.04 -17.41
C LYS A 178 13.94 -10.29 -15.95
N ILE A 179 12.68 -10.16 -15.60
CA ILE A 179 12.15 -10.40 -14.25
C ILE A 179 11.78 -11.88 -14.11
N ASP A 180 12.16 -12.50 -12.98
CA ASP A 180 11.73 -13.84 -12.61
C ASP A 180 10.84 -13.78 -11.35
N PHE A 181 9.55 -13.87 -11.54
CA PHE A 181 8.57 -13.89 -10.45
C PHE A 181 8.51 -15.22 -9.68
N ASN A 182 9.20 -16.26 -10.15
CA ASN A 182 9.27 -17.55 -9.46
C ASN A 182 10.52 -17.65 -8.57
N ASP A 183 11.45 -16.71 -8.68
CA ASP A 183 12.67 -16.73 -7.89
C ASP A 183 12.37 -16.40 -6.41
N LYS A 184 12.72 -17.35 -5.53
CA LYS A 184 12.56 -17.27 -4.08
C LYS A 184 13.91 -17.11 -3.36
N SER A 185 14.99 -16.90 -4.08
CA SER A 185 16.35 -16.86 -3.52
C SER A 185 16.54 -15.76 -2.48
N VAL A 186 15.83 -14.65 -2.62
CA VAL A 186 15.82 -13.56 -1.63
C VAL A 186 14.77 -13.82 -0.56
N THR A 187 13.51 -13.98 -0.95
CA THR A 187 12.37 -14.28 -0.07
C THR A 187 11.14 -14.59 -0.93
N GLU A 188 10.16 -15.27 -0.34
CA GLU A 188 8.83 -15.44 -0.95
C GLU A 188 7.95 -14.17 -0.85
N ASN A 189 8.35 -13.19 -0.04
CA ASN A 189 7.65 -11.92 0.08
C ASN A 189 8.12 -10.92 -0.98
N THR A 190 7.93 -11.29 -2.24
CA THR A 190 8.17 -10.40 -3.37
C THR A 190 6.96 -9.50 -3.60
N ARG A 191 7.19 -8.23 -3.85
CA ARG A 191 6.14 -7.22 -4.01
C ARG A 191 6.39 -6.32 -5.20
N VAL A 192 5.30 -5.70 -5.68
CA VAL A 192 5.36 -4.54 -6.56
C VAL A 192 4.45 -3.44 -6.01
N SER A 193 4.93 -2.21 -6.00
CA SER A 193 4.09 -1.04 -5.83
C SER A 193 3.95 -0.29 -7.15
N TYR A 194 2.74 0.14 -7.47
CA TYR A 194 2.46 0.94 -8.65
C TYR A 194 1.32 1.92 -8.38
N PRO A 195 1.32 3.08 -9.06
CA PRO A 195 0.24 4.05 -8.90
C PRO A 195 -1.07 3.49 -9.41
N ILE A 196 -2.17 3.91 -8.81
CA ILE A 196 -3.50 3.37 -9.08
C ILE A 196 -3.93 3.55 -10.55
N TYR A 197 -3.49 4.62 -11.20
CA TYR A 197 -3.78 4.87 -12.63
C TYR A 197 -3.07 3.90 -13.61
N HIS A 198 -2.27 2.95 -13.11
CA HIS A 198 -1.79 1.84 -13.91
C HIS A 198 -2.90 0.82 -14.20
N ILE A 199 -3.94 0.79 -13.38
CA ILE A 199 -5.16 -0.01 -13.59
C ILE A 199 -6.08 0.74 -14.56
N LYS A 200 -6.74 0.01 -15.45
CA LYS A 200 -7.56 0.63 -16.51
C LYS A 200 -8.97 1.01 -16.05
N ASN A 201 -9.62 0.14 -15.29
CA ASN A 201 -11.01 0.30 -14.86
C ASN A 201 -11.06 0.78 -13.41
N ILE A 202 -10.63 2.01 -13.17
CA ILE A 202 -10.62 2.66 -11.85
C ILE A 202 -11.66 3.78 -11.79
N VAL A 203 -12.25 3.99 -10.60
CA VAL A 203 -13.14 5.13 -10.34
C VAL A 203 -12.34 6.41 -10.23
#